data_c8b8a30ae578d41d687186c5bddfb50e
#
_entry.id   c8b8a30ae578d41d687186c5bddfb50e
#
_cell.length_a   1.000
_cell.length_b   1.000
_cell.length_c   1.000
_cell.angle_alpha   90.00
_cell.angle_beta   90.00
_cell.angle_gamma   90.00
#
_symmetry.space_group_name_H-M   'P 1'
#
loop_
_entity.id
_entity.type
_entity.pdbx_description
1 polymer ?
#
loop_
_entity_poly.entity_id
_entity_poly.type
_entity_poly.pdbx_seq_one_letter_code
_entity_poly.pdbx_strand_id
1 'polypeptide(L)'
;MNRSLKGYRVHIGALDFHPLGGSVDLHEIRLERVAEPNPPVATIARWSASVHWKALLSGRLVNDQEIERPKFHITRTLARQETGNDTPVKERGWQDAVESVYPFKINQIRITDGEILYLDDAKPDQPLRARRMNLYASNIRNVQSGDQAYPSKFSLEGLLFESGKIRLDGRADFLAQPYTAVKAELTVDGIPLGALVPVTARYNVQLSGGTMSGEGVMEYGPSVKVVNLKRLTINGLHLDYVHAAHTQRAEAARAKVTVETAQSINAKEDAFVRVDHISILGSELGFVNQAAKPEYRVYLTEADLTLERYSSQLRDGPSSFVVTGKFMGSGDTQISGTIRPPKDSPDLELKLKIAGTQVRSMNNLLRAHGKFDVVGGFFSCYSELTLDNGSIRGYVKPLVRKLKVYDPTQDREKSGLEKVREGAIEDLSNLLENMPRDEVATKANISGDVDRPHTETVQIVIGLIQNAFFKAILPGFEREFGSK
;
A
#
# COMPACT_ATOMS: atom_id res chain seq x y z
N MET A 1 -35.49 22.39 5.85
CA MET A 1 -34.21 21.70 5.87
C MET A 1 -34.34 20.25 6.33
N ASN A 2 -34.51 19.96 7.62
CA ASN A 2 -34.53 18.57 8.12
C ASN A 2 -35.61 17.63 7.53
N ARG A 3 -36.70 18.18 6.95
CA ARG A 3 -37.76 17.37 6.31
C ARG A 3 -37.32 16.71 4.97
N SER A 4 -36.30 17.26 4.32
CA SER A 4 -35.78 16.77 3.03
C SER A 4 -34.60 15.82 3.22
N LEU A 5 -34.02 15.74 4.45
CA LEU A 5 -32.86 14.93 4.76
C LEU A 5 -33.26 13.50 5.14
N LYS A 6 -33.09 12.56 4.25
CA LYS A 6 -33.32 11.13 4.55
C LYS A 6 -32.13 10.56 5.33
N GLY A 7 -32.32 10.25 6.63
CA GLY A 7 -31.31 9.64 7.48
C GLY A 7 -30.29 10.59 8.11
N TYR A 8 -30.37 11.88 7.82
CA TYR A 8 -29.48 12.92 8.37
C TYR A 8 -30.28 14.02 9.09
N ARG A 9 -29.57 14.72 9.99
CA ARG A 9 -30.08 15.90 10.72
C ARG A 9 -29.01 16.99 10.69
N VAL A 10 -29.45 18.22 10.38
CA VAL A 10 -28.59 19.42 10.43
C VAL A 10 -29.05 20.29 11.61
N HIS A 11 -28.06 20.71 12.41
CA HIS A 11 -28.22 21.75 13.44
C HIS A 11 -27.41 22.97 12.99
N ILE A 12 -27.94 24.16 13.20
CA ILE A 12 -27.33 25.44 12.92
C ILE A 12 -27.44 26.26 14.21
N GLY A 13 -26.29 26.72 14.73
CA GLY A 13 -26.22 27.47 15.97
C GLY A 13 -26.74 28.89 15.80
N ALA A 14 -26.29 29.60 14.77
CA ALA A 14 -26.75 30.96 14.47
C ALA A 14 -26.84 31.21 12.95
N LEU A 15 -27.68 32.17 12.57
CA LEU A 15 -27.82 32.66 11.21
C LEU A 15 -27.78 34.17 11.23
N ASP A 16 -26.81 34.77 10.53
CA ASP A 16 -26.71 36.20 10.34
C ASP A 16 -27.01 36.57 8.89
N PHE A 17 -27.96 37.51 8.71
CA PHE A 17 -28.33 38.00 7.40
C PHE A 17 -27.86 39.46 7.21
N HIS A 18 -27.11 39.70 6.16
CA HIS A 18 -26.55 41.01 5.82
C HIS A 18 -27.20 41.58 4.54
N PRO A 19 -28.32 42.25 4.64
CA PRO A 19 -29.09 42.71 3.47
C PRO A 19 -28.33 43.67 2.56
N LEU A 20 -27.55 44.59 3.16
CA LEU A 20 -26.74 45.55 2.38
C LEU A 20 -25.56 44.92 1.67
N GLY A 21 -24.97 43.86 2.24
CA GLY A 21 -23.89 43.06 1.63
C GLY A 21 -24.38 41.92 0.75
N GLY A 22 -25.69 41.59 0.83
CA GLY A 22 -26.25 40.45 0.11
C GLY A 22 -25.66 39.12 0.54
N SER A 23 -25.31 38.94 1.80
CA SER A 23 -24.75 37.71 2.32
C SER A 23 -25.54 37.12 3.49
N VAL A 24 -25.38 35.80 3.62
CA VAL A 24 -25.89 35.00 4.71
C VAL A 24 -24.77 34.21 5.32
N ASP A 25 -24.59 34.30 6.63
CA ASP A 25 -23.61 33.55 7.39
C ASP A 25 -24.35 32.55 8.30
N LEU A 26 -23.94 31.29 8.20
CA LEU A 26 -24.36 30.21 9.06
C LEU A 26 -23.23 29.84 10.00
N HIS A 27 -23.50 29.74 11.29
CA HIS A 27 -22.49 29.43 12.31
C HIS A 27 -22.79 28.11 13.00
N GLU A 28 -21.74 27.41 13.40
CA GLU A 28 -21.83 26.17 14.19
C GLU A 28 -22.72 25.11 13.55
N ILE A 29 -22.48 24.85 12.28
CA ILE A 29 -23.25 23.85 11.53
C ILE A 29 -22.76 22.47 11.93
N ARG A 30 -23.72 21.58 12.23
CA ARG A 30 -23.43 20.18 12.58
C ARG A 30 -24.35 19.26 11.79
N LEU A 31 -23.76 18.35 11.00
CA LEU A 31 -24.46 17.32 10.24
C LEU A 31 -24.25 15.97 10.93
N GLU A 32 -25.35 15.33 11.29
CA GLU A 32 -25.37 14.04 12.01
C GLU A 32 -26.19 13.00 11.27
N ARG A 33 -25.84 11.74 11.44
CA ARG A 33 -26.72 10.63 11.07
C ARG A 33 -27.78 10.42 12.15
N VAL A 34 -29.01 10.18 11.77
CA VAL A 34 -30.10 9.94 12.74
C VAL A 34 -29.86 8.62 13.51
N ALA A 35 -29.32 7.59 12.84
CA ALA A 35 -29.03 6.29 13.45
C ALA A 35 -27.82 6.30 14.40
N GLU A 36 -26.80 7.12 14.08
CA GLU A 36 -25.55 7.21 14.84
C GLU A 36 -25.08 8.67 14.85
N PRO A 37 -25.54 9.49 15.81
CA PRO A 37 -25.26 10.93 15.81
C PRO A 37 -23.81 11.27 16.19
N ASN A 38 -23.06 10.36 16.81
CA ASN A 38 -21.69 10.57 17.26
C ASN A 38 -20.72 9.53 16.68
N PRO A 39 -19.58 9.97 16.12
CA PRO A 39 -19.23 11.36 15.82
C PRO A 39 -20.13 11.94 14.71
N PRO A 40 -20.33 13.27 14.66
CA PRO A 40 -21.03 13.92 13.57
C PRO A 40 -20.30 13.68 12.24
N VAL A 41 -21.03 13.55 11.15
CA VAL A 41 -20.46 13.37 9.81
C VAL A 41 -19.64 14.59 9.40
N ALA A 42 -20.17 15.78 9.71
CA ALA A 42 -19.47 17.04 9.47
C ALA A 42 -19.80 18.09 10.52
N THR A 43 -18.84 18.92 10.82
CA THR A 43 -19.02 20.18 11.54
C THR A 43 -18.38 21.31 10.75
N ILE A 44 -18.99 22.49 10.72
CA ILE A 44 -18.49 23.67 10.02
C ILE A 44 -18.62 24.86 10.97
N ALA A 45 -17.51 25.57 11.20
CA ALA A 45 -17.53 26.71 12.11
C ALA A 45 -18.31 27.88 11.53
N ARG A 46 -18.09 28.21 10.25
CA ARG A 46 -18.81 29.25 9.53
C ARG A 46 -18.95 28.85 8.05
N TRP A 47 -20.13 29.09 7.51
CA TRP A 47 -20.42 29.00 6.09
C TRP A 47 -21.07 30.29 5.63
N SER A 48 -20.34 31.08 4.83
CA SER A 48 -20.79 32.34 4.26
C SER A 48 -21.17 32.15 2.79
N ALA A 49 -22.29 32.68 2.40
CA ALA A 49 -22.71 32.77 1.00
C ALA A 49 -23.05 34.22 0.66
N SER A 50 -22.37 34.78 -0.34
CA SER A 50 -22.58 36.15 -0.80
C SER A 50 -23.05 36.19 -2.24
N VAL A 51 -23.98 37.11 -2.54
CA VAL A 51 -24.55 37.30 -3.87
C VAL A 51 -23.97 38.56 -4.53
N HIS A 52 -23.56 38.45 -5.76
CA HIS A 52 -23.05 39.60 -6.54
C HIS A 52 -24.18 40.47 -7.06
N TRP A 53 -24.46 41.62 -6.41
CA TRP A 53 -25.51 42.57 -6.75
C TRP A 53 -25.45 43.04 -8.22
N LYS A 54 -24.27 43.28 -8.77
CA LYS A 54 -24.11 43.68 -10.18
C LYS A 54 -24.56 42.60 -11.15
N ALA A 55 -24.34 41.33 -10.80
CA ALA A 55 -24.81 40.19 -11.59
C ALA A 55 -26.32 40.03 -11.48
N LEU A 56 -26.87 40.26 -10.28
CA LEU A 56 -28.31 40.20 -10.03
C LEU A 56 -29.08 41.25 -10.84
N LEU A 57 -28.55 42.47 -10.91
CA LEU A 57 -29.13 43.56 -11.75
C LEU A 57 -29.13 43.23 -13.24
N SER A 58 -28.25 42.33 -13.71
CA SER A 58 -28.23 41.83 -15.07
C SER A 58 -28.98 40.50 -15.25
N GLY A 59 -29.82 40.13 -14.30
CA GLY A 59 -30.62 38.88 -14.32
C GLY A 59 -29.80 37.59 -14.08
N ARG A 60 -28.57 37.70 -13.59
CA ARG A 60 -27.69 36.56 -13.30
C ARG A 60 -27.46 36.45 -11.79
N LEU A 61 -27.82 35.30 -11.24
CA LEU A 61 -27.58 35.00 -9.84
C LEU A 61 -26.22 34.30 -9.74
N VAL A 62 -25.24 35.00 -9.16
CA VAL A 62 -23.87 34.51 -8.95
C VAL A 62 -23.57 34.62 -7.47
N ASN A 63 -23.12 33.53 -6.86
CA ASN A 63 -22.74 33.53 -5.46
C ASN A 63 -21.32 33.01 -5.26
N ASP A 64 -20.66 33.52 -4.25
CA ASP A 64 -19.39 33.06 -3.74
C ASP A 64 -19.63 32.43 -2.36
N GLN A 65 -18.97 31.31 -2.12
CA GLN A 65 -19.09 30.57 -0.88
C GLN A 65 -17.74 30.50 -0.17
N GLU A 66 -17.76 30.77 1.12
CA GLU A 66 -16.62 30.64 2.02
C GLU A 66 -16.99 29.72 3.19
N ILE A 67 -16.17 28.67 3.37
CA ILE A 67 -16.40 27.63 4.39
C ILE A 67 -15.15 27.60 5.27
N GLU A 68 -15.31 27.94 6.55
CA GLU A 68 -14.21 28.00 7.51
C GLU A 68 -14.24 26.80 8.44
N ARG A 69 -13.07 26.20 8.59
CA ARG A 69 -12.82 25.08 9.50
C ARG A 69 -13.86 23.96 9.42
N PRO A 70 -14.19 23.47 8.22
CA PRO A 70 -15.00 22.27 8.10
C PRO A 70 -14.20 21.08 8.61
N LYS A 71 -14.89 20.22 9.38
CA LYS A 71 -14.33 18.98 9.89
C LYS A 71 -15.22 17.81 9.47
N PHE A 72 -14.65 16.84 8.75
CA PHE A 72 -15.35 15.67 8.26
C PHE A 72 -14.87 14.41 8.99
N HIS A 73 -15.81 13.58 9.43
CA HIS A 73 -15.52 12.26 9.99
C HIS A 73 -15.97 11.19 9.00
N ILE A 74 -15.01 10.45 8.48
CA ILE A 74 -15.23 9.38 7.51
C ILE A 74 -14.89 8.05 8.19
N THR A 75 -15.87 7.16 8.35
CA THR A 75 -15.62 5.79 8.82
C THR A 75 -15.36 4.88 7.60
N ARG A 76 -14.66 3.78 7.81
CA ARG A 76 -14.45 2.78 6.77
C ARG A 76 -15.76 2.23 6.20
N THR A 77 -16.73 1.99 7.07
CA THR A 77 -18.06 1.51 6.68
C THR A 77 -18.75 2.52 5.77
N LEU A 78 -18.71 3.81 6.13
CA LEU A 78 -19.24 4.89 5.31
C LEU A 78 -18.51 4.98 3.97
N ALA A 79 -17.18 4.96 3.97
CA ALA A 79 -16.37 5.00 2.75
C ALA A 79 -16.71 3.85 1.80
N ARG A 80 -16.91 2.61 2.31
CA ARG A 80 -17.30 1.46 1.50
C ARG A 80 -18.72 1.57 0.94
N GLN A 81 -19.66 2.06 1.73
CA GLN A 81 -21.04 2.30 1.28
C GLN A 81 -21.07 3.35 0.17
N GLU A 82 -20.25 4.39 0.29
CA GLU A 82 -20.16 5.46 -0.72
C GLU A 82 -19.47 5.01 -2.00
N THR A 83 -18.39 4.23 -1.92
CA THR A 83 -17.65 3.74 -3.11
C THR A 83 -18.35 2.60 -3.84
N GLY A 84 -19.19 1.84 -3.16
CA GLY A 84 -19.97 0.73 -3.74
C GLY A 84 -21.38 1.09 -4.17
N ASN A 85 -21.77 2.37 -4.06
CA ASN A 85 -23.12 2.81 -4.35
C ASN A 85 -23.17 3.57 -5.68
N ASP A 86 -23.73 2.95 -6.71
CA ASP A 86 -23.93 3.54 -8.04
C ASP A 86 -25.10 4.55 -8.08
N THR A 87 -25.80 4.75 -6.97
CA THR A 87 -26.86 5.76 -6.86
C THR A 87 -26.26 7.15 -7.03
N PRO A 88 -26.79 7.99 -7.93
CA PRO A 88 -26.31 9.35 -8.13
C PRO A 88 -26.25 10.11 -6.80
N VAL A 89 -25.19 10.89 -6.61
CA VAL A 89 -24.93 11.61 -5.37
C VAL A 89 -26.12 12.53 -4.99
N LYS A 90 -26.82 13.08 -5.99
CA LYS A 90 -28.07 13.85 -5.80
C LYS A 90 -29.22 13.07 -5.15
N GLU A 91 -29.29 11.76 -5.34
CA GLU A 91 -30.35 10.93 -4.77
C GLU A 91 -30.02 10.45 -3.36
N ARG A 92 -28.83 10.77 -2.82
CA ARG A 92 -28.37 10.35 -1.49
C ARG A 92 -28.84 11.23 -0.34
N GLY A 93 -29.62 12.27 -0.62
CA GLY A 93 -30.36 13.05 0.36
C GLY A 93 -29.61 14.18 1.05
N TRP A 94 -28.30 14.09 1.32
CA TRP A 94 -27.57 15.20 1.95
C TRP A 94 -27.22 16.31 0.98
N GLN A 95 -27.10 16.00 -0.31
CA GLN A 95 -26.83 16.97 -1.37
C GLN A 95 -28.09 17.71 -1.78
N ASP A 96 -29.24 17.01 -1.87
CA ASP A 96 -30.53 17.68 -2.04
C ASP A 96 -30.76 18.69 -0.91
N ALA A 97 -30.24 18.41 0.27
CA ALA A 97 -30.31 19.34 1.38
C ALA A 97 -29.37 20.55 1.18
N VAL A 98 -28.15 20.34 0.72
CA VAL A 98 -27.22 21.43 0.41
C VAL A 98 -27.75 22.24 -0.77
N GLU A 99 -28.23 21.60 -1.84
CA GLU A 99 -28.85 22.26 -3.00
C GLU A 99 -30.16 22.99 -2.62
N SER A 100 -30.95 22.47 -1.69
CA SER A 100 -32.19 23.12 -1.22
C SER A 100 -31.92 24.34 -0.34
N VAL A 101 -30.73 24.40 0.28
CA VAL A 101 -30.32 25.59 1.04
C VAL A 101 -29.82 26.70 0.11
N TYR A 102 -29.12 26.32 -0.95
CA TYR A 102 -28.54 27.27 -1.90
C TYR A 102 -28.74 26.80 -3.36
N PRO A 103 -29.92 27.05 -3.96
CA PRO A 103 -30.23 26.64 -5.34
C PRO A 103 -29.50 27.52 -6.40
N PHE A 104 -28.36 28.11 -6.06
CA PHE A 104 -27.70 29.14 -6.85
C PHE A 104 -26.47 28.63 -7.59
N LYS A 105 -26.19 29.21 -8.73
CA LYS A 105 -24.93 28.98 -9.46
C LYS A 105 -23.77 29.47 -8.60
N ILE A 106 -22.92 28.56 -8.20
CA ILE A 106 -21.73 28.86 -7.42
C ILE A 106 -20.66 29.34 -8.37
N ASN A 107 -20.16 30.55 -8.18
CA ASN A 107 -19.07 31.12 -8.94
C ASN A 107 -17.73 30.63 -8.40
N GLN A 108 -17.57 30.71 -7.10
CA GLN A 108 -16.38 30.19 -6.42
C GLN A 108 -16.71 29.61 -5.04
N ILE A 109 -15.88 28.65 -4.65
CA ILE A 109 -15.86 28.09 -3.30
C ILE A 109 -14.45 28.26 -2.75
N ARG A 110 -14.36 28.75 -1.53
CA ARG A 110 -13.16 28.78 -0.73
C ARG A 110 -13.37 28.00 0.56
N ILE A 111 -12.55 26.99 0.78
CA ILE A 111 -12.48 26.28 2.06
C ILE A 111 -11.17 26.66 2.72
N THR A 112 -11.23 27.03 4.00
CA THR A 112 -10.05 27.45 4.78
C THR A 112 -9.94 26.57 6.03
N ASP A 113 -8.75 26.06 6.28
CA ASP A 113 -8.40 25.28 7.48
C ASP A 113 -9.33 24.07 7.73
N GLY A 114 -9.63 23.31 6.66
CA GLY A 114 -10.43 22.10 6.75
C GLY A 114 -9.67 20.96 7.42
N GLU A 115 -10.43 20.04 8.03
CA GLU A 115 -9.92 18.81 8.63
C GLU A 115 -10.73 17.61 8.14
N ILE A 116 -10.03 16.51 7.80
CA ILE A 116 -10.65 15.22 7.49
C ILE A 116 -10.06 14.18 8.46
N LEU A 117 -10.94 13.45 9.16
CA LEU A 117 -10.59 12.33 10.01
C LEU A 117 -11.14 11.05 9.40
N TYR A 118 -10.24 10.14 9.07
CA TYR A 118 -10.64 8.78 8.68
C TYR A 118 -10.48 7.85 9.88
N LEU A 119 -11.60 7.23 10.29
CA LEU A 119 -11.69 6.31 11.40
C LEU A 119 -11.77 4.88 10.88
N ASP A 120 -10.80 4.07 11.28
CA ASP A 120 -10.83 2.65 11.00
C ASP A 120 -11.54 1.91 12.13
N ASP A 121 -12.59 1.15 11.78
CA ASP A 121 -13.39 0.40 12.76
C ASP A 121 -12.54 -0.60 13.60
N ALA A 122 -11.39 -1.04 13.06
CA ALA A 122 -10.47 -1.94 13.77
C ALA A 122 -9.55 -1.21 14.77
N LYS A 123 -9.33 0.09 14.59
CA LYS A 123 -8.48 0.93 15.45
C LYS A 123 -9.03 2.36 15.53
N PRO A 124 -10.18 2.55 16.18
CA PRO A 124 -10.87 3.84 16.24
C PRO A 124 -10.08 4.93 16.98
N ASP A 125 -9.14 4.53 17.84
CA ASP A 125 -8.30 5.41 18.66
C ASP A 125 -7.13 6.02 17.86
N GLN A 126 -6.88 5.56 16.63
CA GLN A 126 -5.79 6.03 15.78
C GLN A 126 -6.32 6.54 14.43
N PRO A 127 -7.02 7.68 14.41
CA PRO A 127 -7.56 8.24 13.16
C PRO A 127 -6.44 8.73 12.24
N LEU A 128 -6.60 8.48 10.95
CA LEU A 128 -5.79 9.15 9.93
C LEU A 128 -6.34 10.57 9.75
N ARG A 129 -5.46 11.55 9.76
CA ARG A 129 -5.86 12.96 9.74
C ARG A 129 -5.26 13.70 8.55
N ALA A 130 -6.13 14.47 7.86
CA ALA A 130 -5.70 15.53 6.97
C ALA A 130 -6.11 16.88 7.58
N ARG A 131 -5.19 17.82 7.67
CA ARG A 131 -5.38 19.12 8.34
C ARG A 131 -4.96 20.27 7.47
N ARG A 132 -5.39 21.49 7.86
CA ARG A 132 -5.08 22.73 7.13
C ARG A 132 -5.40 22.59 5.65
N MET A 133 -6.51 21.88 5.37
CA MET A 133 -6.96 21.68 3.99
C MET A 133 -7.56 22.99 3.49
N ASN A 134 -6.90 23.59 2.52
CA ASN A 134 -7.35 24.80 1.86
C ASN A 134 -7.73 24.45 0.41
N LEU A 135 -8.98 24.68 0.06
CA LEU A 135 -9.50 24.48 -1.29
C LEU A 135 -9.95 25.82 -1.85
N TYR A 136 -9.52 26.12 -3.04
CA TYR A 136 -10.10 27.14 -3.88
C TYR A 136 -10.63 26.54 -5.17
N ALA A 137 -11.88 26.81 -5.52
CA ALA A 137 -12.46 26.38 -6.78
C ALA A 137 -13.28 27.52 -7.40
N SER A 138 -13.20 27.67 -8.71
CA SER A 138 -13.90 28.72 -9.44
C SER A 138 -14.60 28.17 -10.67
N ASN A 139 -15.62 28.94 -11.15
CA ASN A 139 -16.41 28.59 -12.32
C ASN A 139 -17.18 27.26 -12.13
N ILE A 140 -17.76 27.05 -10.95
CA ILE A 140 -18.60 25.89 -10.64
C ILE A 140 -19.97 26.13 -11.29
N ARG A 141 -20.15 25.56 -12.49
CA ARG A 141 -21.36 25.81 -13.30
C ARG A 141 -22.33 24.65 -13.21
N ASN A 142 -23.61 24.99 -13.07
CA ASN A 142 -24.73 24.08 -13.20
C ASN A 142 -25.11 23.81 -14.68
N VAL A 143 -24.28 24.16 -15.63
CA VAL A 143 -24.53 23.99 -17.05
C VAL A 143 -23.42 23.12 -17.64
N GLN A 144 -23.79 21.96 -18.11
CA GLN A 144 -22.93 21.15 -18.99
C GLN A 144 -22.70 21.94 -20.27
N SER A 145 -21.55 22.60 -20.39
CA SER A 145 -21.09 23.13 -21.68
C SER A 145 -20.41 21.98 -22.40
N GLY A 146 -20.99 21.59 -23.55
CA GLY A 146 -20.60 20.39 -24.30
C GLY A 146 -19.14 20.31 -24.76
N ASP A 147 -18.35 21.36 -24.61
CA ASP A 147 -16.98 21.42 -25.12
C ASP A 147 -15.87 21.31 -24.08
N GLN A 148 -16.18 21.25 -22.78
CA GLN A 148 -15.16 21.13 -21.72
C GLN A 148 -15.56 20.08 -20.68
N ALA A 149 -14.87 18.95 -20.70
CA ALA A 149 -15.07 17.86 -19.74
C ALA A 149 -14.86 18.29 -18.27
N TYR A 150 -14.02 19.30 -18.01
CA TYR A 150 -13.67 19.83 -16.68
C TYR A 150 -13.78 21.36 -16.66
N PRO A 151 -14.99 21.93 -16.40
CA PRO A 151 -15.21 23.37 -16.53
C PRO A 151 -14.60 24.22 -15.41
N SER A 152 -14.48 23.68 -14.19
CA SER A 152 -14.03 24.41 -13.02
C SER A 152 -12.51 24.32 -12.86
N LYS A 153 -11.86 25.41 -12.43
CA LYS A 153 -10.47 25.37 -11.96
C LYS A 153 -10.46 25.17 -10.46
N PHE A 154 -9.53 24.43 -9.93
CA PHE A 154 -9.35 24.28 -8.50
C PHE A 154 -7.89 24.13 -8.11
N SER A 155 -7.59 24.50 -6.86
CA SER A 155 -6.37 24.17 -6.16
C SER A 155 -6.70 23.68 -4.75
N LEU A 156 -6.00 22.65 -4.30
CA LEU A 156 -6.10 22.08 -2.96
C LEU A 156 -4.71 21.92 -2.39
N GLU A 157 -4.52 22.37 -1.17
CA GLU A 157 -3.29 22.13 -0.39
C GLU A 157 -3.63 21.76 1.04
N GLY A 158 -2.73 21.03 1.71
CA GLY A 158 -2.92 20.66 3.10
C GLY A 158 -1.82 19.78 3.65
N LEU A 159 -2.04 19.31 4.87
CA LEU A 159 -1.15 18.39 5.57
C LEU A 159 -1.82 17.04 5.75
N LEU A 160 -1.12 15.98 5.35
CA LEU A 160 -1.51 14.60 5.60
C LEU A 160 -0.67 14.05 6.76
N PHE A 161 -1.34 13.41 7.73
CA PHE A 161 -0.68 12.72 8.84
C PHE A 161 0.32 13.62 9.60
N GLU A 162 -0.13 14.84 9.95
CA GLU A 162 0.55 15.86 10.73
C GLU A 162 1.69 16.62 9.99
N SER A 163 2.46 15.99 9.11
CA SER A 163 3.64 16.61 8.50
C SER A 163 3.73 16.52 6.97
N GLY A 164 3.13 15.51 6.39
CA GLY A 164 3.19 15.30 4.94
C GLY A 164 2.39 16.37 4.19
N LYS A 165 2.96 16.96 3.15
CA LYS A 165 2.29 17.99 2.34
C LYS A 165 1.59 17.33 1.16
N ILE A 166 0.41 17.81 0.83
CA ILE A 166 -0.30 17.48 -0.40
C ILE A 166 -0.69 18.75 -1.14
N ARG A 167 -0.55 18.73 -2.46
CA ARG A 167 -1.00 19.77 -3.36
C ARG A 167 -1.63 19.16 -4.60
N LEU A 168 -2.78 19.68 -4.98
CA LEU A 168 -3.49 19.38 -6.22
C LEU A 168 -3.81 20.70 -6.93
N ASP A 169 -3.41 20.82 -8.19
CA ASP A 169 -3.74 21.95 -9.03
C ASP A 169 -4.35 21.42 -10.33
N GLY A 170 -5.56 21.84 -10.65
CA GLY A 170 -6.21 21.27 -11.81
C GLY A 170 -7.58 21.82 -12.16
N ARG A 171 -8.34 20.94 -12.78
CA ARG A 171 -9.70 21.19 -13.22
C ARG A 171 -10.64 20.09 -12.74
N ALA A 172 -11.91 20.46 -12.52
CA ALA A 172 -12.94 19.56 -12.06
C ALA A 172 -14.27 19.79 -12.76
N ASP A 173 -15.09 18.74 -12.81
CA ASP A 173 -16.53 18.83 -12.96
C ASP A 173 -17.16 18.42 -11.62
N PHE A 174 -17.51 19.42 -10.82
CA PHE A 174 -18.14 19.20 -9.51
C PHE A 174 -19.57 18.66 -9.60
N LEU A 175 -20.15 18.68 -10.80
CA LEU A 175 -21.52 18.25 -11.08
C LEU A 175 -21.60 16.94 -11.83
N ALA A 176 -20.45 16.32 -12.13
CA ALA A 176 -20.40 15.00 -12.73
C ALA A 176 -21.13 13.97 -11.86
N GLN A 177 -21.80 13.03 -12.50
CA GLN A 177 -22.56 11.97 -11.83
C GLN A 177 -21.92 10.61 -12.14
N PRO A 178 -21.92 9.67 -11.18
CA PRO A 178 -22.52 9.76 -9.82
C PRO A 178 -21.68 10.52 -8.80
N TYR A 179 -20.46 10.96 -9.11
CA TYR A 179 -19.57 11.74 -8.25
C TYR A 179 -18.67 12.68 -9.06
N THR A 180 -18.09 13.66 -8.39
CA THR A 180 -17.21 14.68 -8.97
C THR A 180 -16.10 14.08 -9.81
N ALA A 181 -15.84 14.65 -10.98
CA ALA A 181 -14.72 14.31 -11.82
C ALA A 181 -13.61 15.36 -11.68
N VAL A 182 -12.36 14.90 -11.58
CA VAL A 182 -11.17 15.71 -11.30
C VAL A 182 -10.02 15.30 -12.21
N LYS A 183 -9.32 16.27 -12.78
CA LYS A 183 -8.04 16.10 -13.48
C LYS A 183 -7.05 17.12 -12.93
N ALA A 184 -5.98 16.65 -12.29
CA ALA A 184 -5.07 17.51 -11.56
C ALA A 184 -3.62 17.03 -11.59
N GLU A 185 -2.70 17.96 -11.49
CA GLU A 185 -1.33 17.69 -11.07
C GLU A 185 -1.35 17.40 -9.57
N LEU A 186 -0.70 16.31 -9.18
CA LEU A 186 -0.57 15.86 -7.81
C LEU A 186 0.88 15.98 -7.38
N THR A 187 1.11 16.62 -6.25
CA THR A 187 2.38 16.58 -5.53
C THR A 187 2.14 16.16 -4.09
N VAL A 188 2.88 15.18 -3.63
CA VAL A 188 2.95 14.78 -2.21
C VAL A 188 4.40 14.85 -1.76
N ASP A 189 4.65 15.38 -0.56
CA ASP A 189 5.98 15.56 -0.05
C ASP A 189 6.07 15.22 1.44
N GLY A 190 7.00 14.31 1.78
CA GLY A 190 7.30 13.91 3.13
C GLY A 190 6.14 13.25 3.89
N ILE A 191 5.28 12.49 3.21
CA ILE A 191 4.16 11.78 3.85
C ILE A 191 4.71 10.72 4.82
N PRO A 192 4.46 10.81 6.14
CA PRO A 192 4.97 9.85 7.11
C PRO A 192 4.23 8.51 6.99
N LEU A 193 4.93 7.47 6.55
CA LEU A 193 4.33 6.15 6.32
C LEU A 193 3.93 5.44 7.61
N GLY A 194 4.61 5.72 8.73
CA GLY A 194 4.24 5.17 10.04
C GLY A 194 2.80 5.51 10.46
N ALA A 195 2.22 6.58 9.94
CA ALA A 195 0.82 6.92 10.19
C ALA A 195 -0.16 5.90 9.59
N LEU A 196 0.26 5.11 8.59
CA LEU A 196 -0.59 4.10 7.93
C LEU A 196 -0.73 2.79 8.71
N VAL A 197 -0.10 2.66 9.88
CA VAL A 197 -0.18 1.45 10.74
C VAL A 197 -1.62 0.96 10.96
N PRO A 198 -2.64 1.81 11.22
CA PRO A 198 -4.01 1.33 11.40
C PRO A 198 -4.56 0.57 10.20
N VAL A 199 -4.11 0.93 9.00
CA VAL A 199 -4.52 0.29 7.74
C VAL A 199 -3.68 -0.95 7.45
N THR A 200 -2.35 -0.87 7.59
CA THR A 200 -1.41 -1.94 7.21
C THR A 200 -1.46 -3.15 8.15
N ALA A 201 -1.78 -2.94 9.43
CA ALA A 201 -1.89 -4.01 10.42
C ALA A 201 -2.87 -5.13 10.02
N ARG A 202 -3.90 -4.81 9.23
CA ARG A 202 -4.85 -5.81 8.71
C ARG A 202 -4.25 -6.77 7.70
N TYR A 203 -3.17 -6.36 7.06
CA TYR A 203 -2.50 -7.11 6.01
C TYR A 203 -1.29 -7.87 6.53
N ASN A 204 -1.16 -8.03 7.86
CA ASN A 204 0.01 -8.61 8.52
C ASN A 204 1.30 -7.83 8.22
N VAL A 205 1.19 -6.57 7.88
CA VAL A 205 2.31 -5.67 7.63
C VAL A 205 2.53 -4.80 8.85
N GLN A 206 3.68 -4.94 9.47
CA GLN A 206 4.19 -4.02 10.47
C GLN A 206 5.01 -2.96 9.77
N LEU A 207 4.55 -1.74 9.87
CA LEU A 207 5.15 -0.58 9.23
C LEU A 207 5.61 0.39 10.30
N SER A 208 6.86 0.79 10.24
CA SER A 208 7.40 1.81 11.13
C SER A 208 8.38 2.71 10.37
N GLY A 209 8.34 4.01 10.68
CA GLY A 209 9.20 4.97 10.01
C GLY A 209 8.89 5.17 8.52
N GLY A 210 9.80 5.85 7.86
CA GLY A 210 9.73 6.13 6.44
C GLY A 210 8.87 7.32 6.06
N THR A 211 9.27 7.96 4.96
CA THR A 211 8.53 9.05 4.32
C THR A 211 8.34 8.76 2.84
N MET A 212 7.25 9.24 2.28
CA MET A 212 6.91 9.11 0.86
C MET A 212 6.74 10.47 0.22
N SER A 213 7.34 10.66 -0.95
CA SER A 213 7.14 11.83 -1.81
C SER A 213 6.87 11.37 -3.24
N GLY A 214 6.07 12.12 -3.97
CA GLY A 214 5.73 11.79 -5.35
C GLY A 214 5.09 12.94 -6.10
N GLU A 215 5.19 12.88 -7.42
CA GLU A 215 4.63 13.87 -8.33
C GLU A 215 4.07 13.22 -9.60
N GLY A 216 3.00 13.78 -10.11
CA GLY A 216 2.38 13.28 -11.34
C GLY A 216 1.05 13.92 -11.66
N VAL A 217 0.24 13.20 -12.41
CA VAL A 217 -1.10 13.63 -12.80
C VAL A 217 -2.10 12.57 -12.40
N MET A 218 -3.23 13.00 -11.88
CA MET A 218 -4.37 12.13 -11.61
C MET A 218 -5.59 12.56 -12.40
N GLU A 219 -6.36 11.59 -12.83
CA GLU A 219 -7.68 11.80 -13.42
C GLU A 219 -8.65 10.80 -12.77
N TYR A 220 -9.65 11.34 -12.08
CA TYR A 220 -10.61 10.55 -11.33
C TYR A 220 -12.01 11.04 -11.64
N GLY A 221 -12.87 10.13 -12.04
CA GLY A 221 -14.25 10.43 -12.38
C GLY A 221 -15.07 9.17 -12.59
N PRO A 222 -16.34 9.30 -12.97
CA PRO A 222 -17.24 8.17 -13.18
C PRO A 222 -16.74 7.13 -14.20
N SER A 223 -16.06 7.60 -15.26
CA SER A 223 -15.58 6.78 -16.37
C SER A 223 -14.06 6.62 -16.41
N VAL A 224 -13.32 7.20 -15.44
CA VAL A 224 -11.85 7.19 -15.46
C VAL A 224 -11.29 7.23 -14.03
N LYS A 225 -10.30 6.39 -13.76
CA LYS A 225 -9.57 6.33 -12.47
C LYS A 225 -8.10 6.08 -12.76
N VAL A 226 -7.39 7.13 -13.13
CA VAL A 226 -6.01 7.05 -13.63
C VAL A 226 -5.09 7.87 -12.72
N VAL A 227 -3.97 7.28 -12.33
CA VAL A 227 -2.89 7.96 -11.65
C VAL A 227 -1.59 7.69 -12.40
N ASN A 228 -1.00 8.73 -12.96
CA ASN A 228 0.29 8.70 -13.64
C ASN A 228 1.31 9.48 -12.83
N LEU A 229 2.15 8.79 -12.08
CA LEU A 229 3.25 9.41 -11.35
C LEU A 229 4.52 9.39 -12.19
N LYS A 230 5.19 10.52 -12.29
CA LYS A 230 6.54 10.63 -12.89
C LYS A 230 7.57 10.01 -11.96
N ARG A 231 7.41 10.27 -10.67
CA ARG A 231 8.32 9.80 -9.62
C ARG A 231 7.56 9.47 -8.35
N LEU A 232 7.98 8.40 -7.69
CA LEU A 232 7.59 8.02 -6.34
C LEU A 232 8.85 7.66 -5.57
N THR A 233 9.13 8.35 -4.48
CA THR A 233 10.30 8.12 -3.63
C THR A 233 9.85 7.78 -2.22
N ILE A 234 10.40 6.72 -1.66
CA ILE A 234 10.20 6.29 -0.27
C ILE A 234 11.57 6.24 0.40
N ASN A 235 11.73 6.91 1.53
CA ASN A 235 12.99 6.95 2.27
C ASN A 235 12.82 6.36 3.66
N GLY A 236 13.78 5.54 4.09
CA GLY A 236 13.87 5.03 5.47
C GLY A 236 12.66 4.18 5.90
N LEU A 237 12.10 3.40 4.99
CA LEU A 237 10.99 2.50 5.28
C LEU A 237 11.47 1.32 6.13
N HIS A 238 10.77 1.03 7.23
CA HIS A 238 10.91 -0.22 7.98
C HIS A 238 9.62 -1.01 7.85
N LEU A 239 9.69 -2.14 7.18
CA LEU A 239 8.54 -2.98 6.87
C LEU A 239 8.83 -4.43 7.17
N ASP A 240 8.00 -5.05 8.03
CA ASP A 240 7.98 -6.50 8.25
C ASP A 240 6.62 -7.08 7.83
N TYR A 241 6.67 -8.12 7.00
CA TYR A 241 5.52 -8.99 6.80
C TYR A 241 5.53 -10.09 7.86
N VAL A 242 4.46 -10.21 8.67
CA VAL A 242 4.38 -11.14 9.79
C VAL A 242 3.47 -12.30 9.45
N HIS A 243 4.05 -13.49 9.30
CA HIS A 243 3.33 -14.74 9.13
C HIS A 243 3.12 -15.43 10.49
N ALA A 244 1.88 -15.74 10.84
CA ALA A 244 1.54 -16.43 12.07
C ALA A 244 0.53 -17.56 11.82
N ALA A 245 0.57 -18.61 12.62
CA ALA A 245 -0.32 -19.77 12.44
C ALA A 245 -1.82 -19.39 12.47
N HIS A 246 -2.20 -18.43 13.32
CA HIS A 246 -3.58 -17.97 13.45
C HIS A 246 -4.04 -17.06 12.29
N THR A 247 -3.10 -16.48 11.52
CA THR A 247 -3.41 -15.60 10.36
C THR A 247 -3.42 -16.34 9.04
N GLN A 248 -2.91 -17.57 8.97
CA GLN A 248 -2.71 -18.33 7.73
C GLN A 248 -3.97 -18.43 6.86
N ARG A 249 -5.14 -18.70 7.46
CA ARG A 249 -6.42 -18.75 6.71
C ARG A 249 -6.83 -17.38 6.16
N ALA A 250 -6.63 -16.33 6.95
CA ALA A 250 -6.92 -14.97 6.54
C ALA A 250 -5.93 -14.47 5.48
N GLU A 251 -4.67 -14.90 5.53
CA GLU A 251 -3.65 -14.63 4.52
C GLU A 251 -4.02 -15.27 3.18
N ALA A 252 -4.38 -16.56 3.18
CA ALA A 252 -4.84 -17.26 1.98
C ALA A 252 -6.12 -16.64 1.38
N ALA A 253 -7.10 -16.28 2.22
CA ALA A 253 -8.32 -15.62 1.76
C ALA A 253 -8.02 -14.24 1.16
N ARG A 254 -7.12 -13.45 1.77
CA ARG A 254 -6.69 -12.15 1.24
C ARG A 254 -5.92 -12.28 -0.07
N ALA A 255 -5.01 -13.26 -0.17
CA ALA A 255 -4.32 -13.53 -1.41
C ALA A 255 -5.33 -13.77 -2.56
N LYS A 256 -6.35 -14.60 -2.32
CA LYS A 256 -7.42 -14.85 -3.30
C LYS A 256 -8.19 -13.58 -3.68
N VAL A 257 -8.61 -12.76 -2.69
CA VAL A 257 -9.31 -11.49 -2.94
C VAL A 257 -8.41 -10.50 -3.69
N THR A 258 -7.11 -10.44 -3.37
CA THR A 258 -6.16 -9.58 -4.07
C THR A 258 -6.02 -9.99 -5.54
N VAL A 259 -6.02 -11.29 -5.84
CA VAL A 259 -6.04 -11.83 -7.21
C VAL A 259 -7.30 -11.40 -7.95
N GLU A 260 -8.47 -11.65 -7.35
CA GLU A 260 -9.76 -11.30 -7.94
C GLU A 260 -9.87 -9.78 -8.17
N THR A 261 -9.37 -8.96 -7.23
CA THR A 261 -9.33 -7.51 -7.37
C THR A 261 -8.36 -7.07 -8.45
N ALA A 262 -7.15 -7.64 -8.52
CA ALA A 262 -6.19 -7.34 -9.58
C ALA A 262 -6.73 -7.74 -10.95
N GLN A 263 -7.38 -8.90 -11.06
CA GLN A 263 -8.06 -9.33 -12.29
C GLN A 263 -9.20 -8.38 -12.68
N SER A 264 -9.98 -7.92 -11.71
CA SER A 264 -11.07 -6.97 -11.94
C SER A 264 -10.56 -5.57 -12.35
N ILE A 265 -9.42 -5.12 -11.81
CA ILE A 265 -8.76 -3.86 -12.21
C ILE A 265 -8.17 -4.02 -13.61
N ASN A 266 -7.53 -5.15 -13.92
CA ASN A 266 -7.01 -5.43 -15.26
C ASN A 266 -8.11 -5.55 -16.33
N ALA A 267 -9.31 -5.97 -15.93
CA ALA A 267 -10.46 -6.04 -16.83
C ALA A 267 -11.14 -4.67 -17.07
N LYS A 268 -10.92 -3.68 -16.17
CA LYS A 268 -11.46 -2.32 -16.30
C LYS A 268 -10.48 -1.45 -17.07
N GLU A 269 -10.80 -1.10 -18.28
CA GLU A 269 -9.97 -0.23 -19.13
C GLU A 269 -9.80 1.19 -18.58
N ASP A 270 -10.69 1.62 -17.69
CA ASP A 270 -10.82 2.95 -17.13
C ASP A 270 -10.10 3.15 -15.78
N ALA A 271 -9.47 2.11 -15.21
CA ALA A 271 -8.79 2.20 -13.91
C ALA A 271 -7.35 1.67 -13.97
N PHE A 272 -6.35 2.55 -13.87
CA PHE A 272 -4.97 2.12 -13.78
C PHE A 272 -4.06 3.10 -13.02
N VAL A 273 -2.96 2.55 -12.51
CA VAL A 273 -1.85 3.30 -11.91
C VAL A 273 -0.60 3.04 -12.72
N ARG A 274 0.06 4.11 -13.10
CA ARG A 274 1.38 4.09 -13.75
C ARG A 274 2.36 4.91 -12.93
N VAL A 275 3.58 4.41 -12.79
CA VAL A 275 4.69 5.14 -12.17
C VAL A 275 5.92 4.97 -13.04
N ASP A 276 6.45 6.06 -13.57
CA ASP A 276 7.60 5.99 -14.46
C ASP A 276 8.87 5.58 -13.71
N HIS A 277 9.06 6.11 -12.50
CA HIS A 277 10.23 5.82 -11.66
C HIS A 277 9.86 5.69 -10.18
N ILE A 278 10.13 4.55 -9.57
CA ILE A 278 9.97 4.31 -8.14
C ILE A 278 11.35 4.11 -7.52
N SER A 279 11.63 4.83 -6.44
CA SER A 279 12.83 4.66 -5.61
C SER A 279 12.43 4.38 -4.17
N ILE A 280 12.97 3.34 -3.58
CA ILE A 280 12.92 3.07 -2.14
C ILE A 280 14.36 3.08 -1.65
N LEU A 281 14.69 3.94 -0.69
CA LEU A 281 16.08 4.22 -0.31
C LEU A 281 16.29 4.04 1.19
N GLY A 282 17.44 3.50 1.56
CA GLY A 282 17.89 3.35 2.95
C GLY A 282 16.89 2.62 3.85
N SER A 283 16.25 1.60 3.31
CA SER A 283 15.11 0.94 3.94
C SER A 283 15.49 -0.39 4.58
N GLU A 284 14.62 -0.91 5.42
CA GLU A 284 14.72 -2.26 5.99
C GLU A 284 13.44 -3.04 5.66
N LEU A 285 13.60 -4.19 5.01
CA LEU A 285 12.52 -5.05 4.59
C LEU A 285 12.66 -6.42 5.22
N GLY A 286 11.66 -6.92 5.92
CA GLY A 286 11.72 -8.18 6.65
C GLY A 286 10.50 -9.07 6.45
N PHE A 287 10.73 -10.35 6.69
CA PHE A 287 9.74 -11.40 6.82
C PHE A 287 9.91 -12.07 8.17
N VAL A 288 8.87 -12.01 9.00
CA VAL A 288 8.83 -12.61 10.34
C VAL A 288 7.95 -13.86 10.30
N ASN A 289 8.49 -15.02 10.63
CA ASN A 289 7.72 -16.26 10.77
C ASN A 289 7.51 -16.61 12.22
N GLN A 290 6.35 -16.26 12.76
CA GLN A 290 5.93 -16.58 14.13
C GLN A 290 5.30 -17.98 14.24
N ALA A 291 5.01 -18.63 13.12
CA ALA A 291 4.51 -20.00 13.13
C ALA A 291 5.63 -21.04 13.32
N ALA A 292 6.88 -20.66 13.05
CA ALA A 292 8.05 -21.51 13.22
C ALA A 292 8.54 -21.59 14.68
N LYS A 293 9.28 -22.64 15.01
CA LYS A 293 9.89 -22.83 16.33
C LYS A 293 11.38 -23.19 16.18
N PRO A 294 12.28 -22.27 16.61
CA PRO A 294 11.99 -20.90 17.08
C PRO A 294 11.44 -20.03 15.98
N GLU A 295 10.72 -18.96 16.35
CA GLU A 295 10.38 -17.90 15.37
C GLU A 295 11.65 -17.26 14.82
N TYR A 296 11.57 -16.83 13.54
CA TYR A 296 12.71 -16.22 12.88
C TYR A 296 12.29 -15.03 12.04
N ARG A 297 13.24 -14.13 11.80
CA ARG A 297 13.13 -13.01 10.90
C ARG A 297 14.21 -13.12 9.81
N VAL A 298 13.80 -13.04 8.54
CA VAL A 298 14.69 -12.87 7.39
C VAL A 298 14.53 -11.43 6.91
N TYR A 299 15.63 -10.72 6.73
CA TYR A 299 15.55 -9.29 6.43
C TYR A 299 16.69 -8.80 5.54
N LEU A 300 16.43 -7.68 4.89
CA LEU A 300 17.37 -6.90 4.09
C LEU A 300 17.48 -5.51 4.72
N THR A 301 18.65 -5.12 5.18
CA THR A 301 18.97 -3.76 5.66
C THR A 301 19.66 -2.97 4.57
N GLU A 302 19.72 -1.64 4.75
CA GLU A 302 20.28 -0.73 3.75
C GLU A 302 19.71 -1.00 2.37
N ALA A 303 18.41 -1.31 2.32
CA ALA A 303 17.73 -1.71 1.10
C ALA A 303 17.43 -0.50 0.23
N ASP A 304 18.00 -0.50 -0.97
CA ASP A 304 17.68 0.43 -2.04
C ASP A 304 17.01 -0.34 -3.17
N LEU A 305 15.85 0.13 -3.60
CA LEU A 305 15.11 -0.41 -4.73
C LEU A 305 14.85 0.68 -5.76
N THR A 306 15.11 0.37 -7.02
CA THR A 306 14.68 1.17 -8.16
C THR A 306 13.79 0.31 -9.05
N LEU A 307 12.61 0.83 -9.41
CA LEU A 307 11.69 0.18 -10.33
C LEU A 307 11.28 1.20 -11.41
N GLU A 308 11.49 0.81 -12.65
CA GLU A 308 11.21 1.61 -13.82
C GLU A 308 9.94 1.14 -14.53
N ARG A 309 9.12 2.08 -14.96
CA ARG A 309 7.94 1.85 -15.80
C ARG A 309 6.93 0.86 -15.19
N TYR A 310 6.59 1.08 -13.93
CA TYR A 310 5.52 0.30 -13.30
C TYR A 310 4.16 0.65 -13.90
N SER A 311 3.37 -0.37 -14.22
CA SER A 311 1.97 -0.23 -14.60
C SER A 311 1.13 -1.32 -13.93
N SER A 312 0.04 -0.95 -13.32
CA SER A 312 -0.86 -1.92 -12.67
C SER A 312 -1.51 -2.90 -13.66
N GLN A 313 -1.60 -2.53 -14.93
CA GLN A 313 -2.15 -3.37 -15.99
C GLN A 313 -1.05 -4.08 -16.80
N LEU A 314 0.23 -3.81 -16.54
CA LEU A 314 1.38 -4.34 -17.28
C LEU A 314 1.30 -4.15 -18.81
N ARG A 315 0.50 -3.20 -19.31
CA ARG A 315 0.27 -3.00 -20.75
C ARG A 315 1.31 -2.09 -21.41
N ASP A 316 2.06 -1.32 -20.61
CA ASP A 316 2.94 -0.25 -21.10
C ASP A 316 4.37 -0.71 -21.38
N GLY A 317 4.59 -2.00 -21.60
CA GLY A 317 5.90 -2.59 -21.87
C GLY A 317 6.56 -3.15 -20.59
N PRO A 318 7.80 -3.61 -20.70
CA PRO A 318 8.47 -4.27 -19.58
C PRO A 318 8.83 -3.28 -18.47
N SER A 319 8.57 -3.68 -17.23
CA SER A 319 9.08 -3.03 -16.03
C SER A 319 10.39 -3.67 -15.63
N SER A 320 11.39 -2.90 -15.24
CA SER A 320 12.67 -3.41 -14.73
C SER A 320 12.92 -2.93 -13.31
N PHE A 321 13.52 -3.78 -12.50
CA PHE A 321 13.86 -3.41 -11.13
C PHE A 321 15.26 -3.88 -10.73
N VAL A 322 15.85 -3.14 -9.81
CA VAL A 322 17.09 -3.47 -9.13
C VAL A 322 16.91 -3.23 -7.64
N VAL A 323 17.33 -4.19 -6.83
CA VAL A 323 17.36 -4.08 -5.36
C VAL A 323 18.79 -4.34 -4.92
N THR A 324 19.32 -3.49 -4.07
CA THR A 324 20.59 -3.70 -3.36
C THR A 324 20.38 -3.63 -1.85
N GLY A 325 21.30 -4.17 -1.07
CA GLY A 325 21.21 -4.12 0.39
C GLY A 325 22.11 -5.14 1.07
N LYS A 326 21.87 -5.36 2.37
CA LYS A 326 22.59 -6.32 3.20
C LYS A 326 21.67 -7.40 3.74
N PHE A 327 21.70 -8.58 3.14
CA PHE A 327 20.93 -9.74 3.64
C PHE A 327 21.40 -10.14 5.04
N MET A 328 20.44 -10.25 5.97
CA MET A 328 20.69 -10.55 7.38
C MET A 328 21.74 -9.61 8.02
N GLY A 329 21.75 -8.33 7.57
CA GLY A 329 22.63 -7.28 8.09
C GLY A 329 24.09 -7.34 7.63
N SER A 330 24.50 -8.31 6.81
CA SER A 330 25.92 -8.48 6.43
C SER A 330 26.16 -8.95 5.00
N GLY A 331 25.26 -9.69 4.40
CA GLY A 331 25.44 -10.25 3.06
C GLY A 331 25.18 -9.24 1.95
N ASP A 332 26.20 -8.89 1.16
CA ASP A 332 26.02 -8.03 -0.01
C ASP A 332 25.00 -8.63 -0.97
N THR A 333 23.93 -7.92 -1.18
CA THR A 333 22.77 -8.40 -1.94
C THR A 333 22.53 -7.54 -3.16
N GLN A 334 22.30 -8.19 -4.28
CA GLN A 334 21.83 -7.59 -5.51
C GLN A 334 20.76 -8.50 -6.12
N ILE A 335 19.58 -7.93 -6.35
CA ILE A 335 18.47 -8.56 -7.06
C ILE A 335 18.16 -7.69 -8.26
N SER A 336 17.99 -8.28 -9.42
CA SER A 336 17.53 -7.55 -10.60
C SER A 336 16.55 -8.40 -11.38
N GLY A 337 15.63 -7.75 -12.05
CA GLY A 337 14.65 -8.47 -12.84
C GLY A 337 13.91 -7.59 -13.82
N THR A 338 13.16 -8.25 -14.69
CA THR A 338 12.29 -7.63 -15.67
C THR A 338 10.97 -8.36 -15.66
N ILE A 339 9.90 -7.60 -15.55
CA ILE A 339 8.52 -8.09 -15.65
C ILE A 339 7.98 -7.62 -17.00
N ARG A 340 7.54 -8.53 -17.84
CA ARG A 340 6.94 -8.23 -19.14
C ARG A 340 5.42 -8.39 -19.08
N PRO A 341 4.68 -7.58 -19.86
CA PRO A 341 3.23 -7.74 -19.95
C PRO A 341 2.89 -9.12 -20.48
N PRO A 342 1.86 -9.77 -19.91
CA PRO A 342 1.44 -11.10 -20.35
C PRO A 342 0.72 -11.05 -21.70
N LYS A 343 0.88 -12.13 -22.50
CA LYS A 343 -0.20 -12.54 -23.39
C LYS A 343 -1.26 -13.31 -22.59
N ASP A 344 -0.85 -14.26 -21.75
CA ASP A 344 -1.71 -15.04 -20.86
C ASP A 344 -1.19 -15.08 -19.39
N SER A 345 0.10 -14.90 -19.16
CA SER A 345 0.73 -14.78 -17.85
C SER A 345 1.94 -13.83 -17.91
N PRO A 346 2.26 -13.09 -16.81
CA PRO A 346 3.42 -12.21 -16.83
C PRO A 346 4.71 -13.04 -16.97
N ASP A 347 5.56 -12.62 -17.90
CA ASP A 347 6.90 -13.14 -18.01
C ASP A 347 7.81 -12.42 -17.01
N LEU A 348 8.60 -13.17 -16.27
CA LEU A 348 9.51 -12.67 -15.25
C LEU A 348 10.91 -13.22 -15.46
N GLU A 349 11.88 -12.34 -15.51
CA GLU A 349 13.28 -12.70 -15.35
C GLU A 349 13.78 -12.18 -14.00
N LEU A 350 14.41 -13.03 -13.20
CA LEU A 350 14.95 -12.68 -11.89
C LEU A 350 16.37 -13.20 -11.74
N LYS A 351 17.28 -12.33 -11.29
CA LYS A 351 18.63 -12.68 -10.89
C LYS A 351 18.87 -12.25 -9.46
N LEU A 352 19.36 -13.16 -8.63
CA LEU A 352 19.68 -12.94 -7.22
C LEU A 352 21.16 -13.27 -6.97
N LYS A 353 21.84 -12.36 -6.29
CA LYS A 353 23.17 -12.56 -5.74
C LYS A 353 23.19 -12.10 -4.29
N ILE A 354 23.54 -13.00 -3.39
CA ILE A 354 23.86 -12.72 -1.99
C ILE A 354 25.29 -13.21 -1.75
N ALA A 355 26.13 -12.39 -1.14
CA ALA A 355 27.52 -12.75 -0.89
C ALA A 355 27.98 -12.37 0.52
N GLY A 356 28.59 -13.32 1.22
CA GLY A 356 29.28 -13.06 2.48
C GLY A 356 28.40 -12.83 3.70
N THR A 357 27.15 -13.33 3.71
CA THR A 357 26.28 -13.28 4.90
C THR A 357 26.92 -14.06 6.05
N GLN A 358 27.02 -13.48 7.23
CA GLN A 358 27.44 -14.19 8.44
C GLN A 358 26.37 -15.21 8.82
N VAL A 359 26.69 -16.52 8.74
CA VAL A 359 25.69 -17.59 8.98
C VAL A 359 25.10 -17.55 10.38
N ARG A 360 25.85 -17.03 11.36
CA ARG A 360 25.37 -16.87 12.75
C ARG A 360 24.09 -16.02 12.83
N SER A 361 23.90 -15.02 11.97
CA SER A 361 22.68 -14.23 11.93
C SER A 361 21.45 -15.02 11.47
N MET A 362 21.65 -16.17 10.84
CA MET A 362 20.61 -17.07 10.35
C MET A 362 20.23 -18.18 11.35
N ASN A 363 20.80 -18.23 12.55
CA ASN A 363 20.64 -19.36 13.49
C ASN A 363 19.17 -19.67 13.82
N ASN A 364 18.30 -18.68 14.00
CA ASN A 364 16.89 -18.97 14.26
C ASN A 364 16.23 -19.67 13.05
N LEU A 365 16.54 -19.25 11.83
CA LEU A 365 16.08 -19.90 10.60
C LEU A 365 16.62 -21.34 10.51
N LEU A 366 17.92 -21.55 10.78
CA LEU A 366 18.56 -22.86 10.74
C LEU A 366 18.01 -23.80 11.83
N ARG A 367 17.76 -23.30 13.05
CA ARG A 367 17.12 -24.09 14.11
C ARG A 367 15.69 -24.47 13.77
N ALA A 368 14.93 -23.55 13.18
CA ALA A 368 13.52 -23.79 12.83
C ALA A 368 13.38 -24.91 11.79
N HIS A 369 14.29 -24.99 10.83
CA HIS A 369 14.22 -25.92 9.70
C HIS A 369 15.25 -27.04 9.72
N GLY A 370 16.44 -26.80 10.27
CA GLY A 370 17.57 -27.74 10.27
C GLY A 370 17.91 -28.33 11.63
N LYS A 371 17.33 -27.80 12.72
CA LYS A 371 17.56 -28.25 14.12
C LYS A 371 19.03 -28.17 14.55
N PHE A 372 19.84 -27.29 13.96
CA PHE A 372 21.25 -27.11 14.30
C PHE A 372 21.63 -25.64 14.45
N ASP A 373 22.73 -25.38 15.14
CA ASP A 373 23.32 -24.08 15.36
C ASP A 373 24.68 -23.95 14.69
N VAL A 374 25.01 -22.75 14.26
CA VAL A 374 26.35 -22.45 13.75
C VAL A 374 26.98 -21.33 14.58
N VAL A 375 28.29 -21.48 14.85
CA VAL A 375 29.07 -20.46 15.58
C VAL A 375 29.85 -19.55 14.63
N GLY A 376 29.98 -19.90 13.35
CA GLY A 376 30.66 -19.08 12.36
C GLY A 376 30.56 -19.66 10.95
N GLY A 377 30.98 -18.84 9.99
CA GLY A 377 30.95 -19.16 8.59
C GLY A 377 30.28 -18.07 7.76
N PHE A 378 30.33 -18.21 6.46
CA PHE A 378 29.76 -17.27 5.49
C PHE A 378 28.84 -18.00 4.54
N PHE A 379 27.68 -17.42 4.33
CA PHE A 379 26.68 -17.87 3.37
C PHE A 379 26.68 -16.95 2.15
N SER A 380 26.56 -17.53 0.98
CA SER A 380 26.29 -16.84 -0.29
C SER A 380 25.23 -17.61 -1.05
N CYS A 381 24.47 -16.92 -1.90
CA CYS A 381 23.44 -17.54 -2.73
C CYS A 381 23.40 -16.88 -4.10
N TYR A 382 23.30 -17.70 -5.14
CA TYR A 382 23.09 -17.26 -6.51
C TYR A 382 21.85 -17.95 -7.07
N SER A 383 21.02 -17.20 -7.76
CA SER A 383 19.81 -17.73 -8.40
C SER A 383 19.52 -16.98 -9.68
N GLU A 384 19.09 -17.72 -10.69
CA GLU A 384 18.47 -17.16 -11.88
C GLU A 384 17.18 -17.92 -12.12
N LEU A 385 16.09 -17.17 -12.33
CA LEU A 385 14.77 -17.71 -12.57
C LEU A 385 14.16 -17.01 -13.78
N THR A 386 13.50 -17.77 -14.61
CA THR A 386 12.69 -17.28 -15.72
C THR A 386 11.31 -17.90 -15.62
N LEU A 387 10.29 -17.06 -15.65
CA LEU A 387 8.91 -17.45 -15.85
C LEU A 387 8.52 -17.02 -17.25
N ASP A 388 8.09 -17.96 -18.07
CA ASP A 388 7.66 -17.74 -19.45
C ASP A 388 6.43 -18.58 -19.74
N ASN A 389 5.34 -17.93 -20.15
CA ASN A 389 4.06 -18.59 -20.45
C ASN A 389 3.58 -19.58 -19.36
N GLY A 390 3.69 -19.20 -18.08
CA GLY A 390 3.31 -20.05 -16.96
C GLY A 390 4.30 -21.16 -16.59
N SER A 391 5.39 -21.33 -17.32
CA SER A 391 6.45 -22.29 -17.00
C SER A 391 7.62 -21.61 -16.30
N ILE A 392 7.97 -22.06 -15.10
CA ILE A 392 9.12 -21.57 -14.35
C ILE A 392 10.35 -22.47 -14.57
N ARG A 393 11.49 -21.86 -14.81
CA ARG A 393 12.78 -22.54 -14.95
C ARG A 393 13.88 -21.73 -14.30
N GLY A 394 14.85 -22.43 -13.73
CA GLY A 394 16.01 -21.75 -13.16
C GLY A 394 16.79 -22.61 -12.20
N TYR A 395 17.53 -21.96 -11.34
CA TYR A 395 18.30 -22.62 -10.29
C TYR A 395 18.49 -21.75 -9.07
N VAL A 396 18.76 -22.41 -7.93
CA VAL A 396 19.32 -21.80 -6.72
C VAL A 396 20.61 -22.51 -6.38
N LYS A 397 21.67 -21.73 -6.13
CA LYS A 397 23.00 -22.23 -5.75
C LYS A 397 23.44 -21.58 -4.45
N PRO A 398 23.12 -22.15 -3.30
CA PRO A 398 23.67 -21.73 -2.02
C PRO A 398 25.12 -22.22 -1.90
N LEU A 399 25.92 -21.44 -1.20
CA LEU A 399 27.34 -21.71 -0.91
C LEU A 399 27.59 -21.38 0.56
N VAL A 400 28.19 -22.29 1.28
CA VAL A 400 28.60 -22.06 2.66
C VAL A 400 30.11 -22.28 2.76
N ARG A 401 30.82 -21.30 3.34
CA ARG A 401 32.28 -21.37 3.52
C ARG A 401 32.63 -21.26 4.99
N LYS A 402 33.67 -21.96 5.39
CA LYS A 402 34.25 -21.94 6.77
C LYS A 402 33.19 -22.16 7.83
N LEU A 403 32.24 -23.08 7.56
CA LEU A 403 31.17 -23.37 8.48
C LEU A 403 31.72 -23.99 9.77
N LYS A 404 31.38 -23.42 10.89
CA LYS A 404 31.67 -23.96 12.23
C LYS A 404 30.35 -24.25 12.91
N VAL A 405 30.03 -25.52 13.05
CA VAL A 405 28.84 -26.00 13.77
C VAL A 405 29.15 -26.10 15.24
N TYR A 406 28.20 -25.81 16.09
CA TYR A 406 28.33 -25.99 17.53
C TYR A 406 28.36 -27.48 17.84
N ASP A 407 29.46 -27.96 18.45
CA ASP A 407 29.62 -29.34 18.93
C ASP A 407 29.32 -29.42 20.43
N PRO A 408 28.19 -30.02 20.82
CA PRO A 408 27.81 -30.12 22.22
C PRO A 408 28.69 -31.09 23.02
N THR A 409 29.56 -31.88 22.39
CA THR A 409 30.44 -32.82 23.10
C THR A 409 31.61 -32.15 23.79
N GLN A 410 31.96 -30.91 23.42
CA GLN A 410 33.02 -30.12 24.05
C GLN A 410 32.53 -29.30 25.27
N ASP A 411 31.22 -29.05 25.41
CA ASP A 411 30.62 -28.35 26.56
C ASP A 411 29.84 -29.33 27.43
N ARG A 412 30.54 -30.01 28.33
CA ARG A 412 30.06 -31.12 29.19
C ARG A 412 29.06 -30.75 30.31
N GLU A 413 28.30 -29.70 30.24
CA GLU A 413 27.42 -29.30 31.34
C GLU A 413 25.94 -29.04 31.01
N LYS A 414 25.31 -29.66 30.01
CA LYS A 414 23.82 -29.57 29.93
C LYS A 414 23.19 -30.86 29.43
N SER A 415 22.37 -31.42 30.32
CA SER A 415 21.63 -32.66 30.25
C SER A 415 20.46 -32.73 29.28
N GLY A 416 20.19 -33.90 28.72
CA GLY A 416 18.84 -34.44 28.52
C GLY A 416 18.19 -34.38 27.13
N LEU A 417 18.75 -33.70 26.13
CA LEU A 417 18.18 -33.60 24.80
C LEU A 417 19.03 -34.27 23.67
N GLU A 418 19.92 -35.16 24.08
CA GLU A 418 21.06 -35.63 23.26
C GLU A 418 20.72 -36.62 22.16
N LYS A 419 19.67 -37.41 22.26
CA LYS A 419 19.43 -38.51 21.32
C LYS A 419 18.84 -38.16 19.95
N VAL A 420 18.25 -36.97 19.80
CA VAL A 420 17.64 -36.53 18.51
C VAL A 420 18.62 -35.67 17.72
N ARG A 421 19.68 -35.15 18.37
CA ARG A 421 20.68 -34.25 17.73
C ARG A 421 21.81 -35.03 17.04
N GLU A 422 22.12 -36.24 17.46
CA GLU A 422 23.26 -37.02 16.96
C GLU A 422 23.14 -37.34 15.47
N GLY A 423 21.94 -37.68 14.94
CA GLY A 423 21.76 -38.00 13.53
C GLY A 423 21.96 -36.82 12.57
N ALA A 424 21.50 -35.64 12.94
CA ALA A 424 21.60 -34.45 12.07
C ALA A 424 23.03 -33.85 12.08
N ILE A 425 23.75 -33.98 13.19
CA ILE A 425 25.14 -33.51 13.34
C ILE A 425 26.10 -34.50 12.67
N GLU A 426 25.82 -35.79 12.78
CA GLU A 426 26.64 -36.83 12.14
C GLU A 426 26.54 -36.76 10.60
N ASP A 427 25.35 -36.54 10.05
CA ASP A 427 25.17 -36.34 8.60
C ASP A 427 25.84 -35.05 8.11
N LEU A 428 25.82 -33.98 8.90
CA LEU A 428 26.50 -32.72 8.55
C LEU A 428 28.02 -32.82 8.74
N SER A 429 28.50 -33.49 9.80
CA SER A 429 29.93 -33.76 10.01
C SER A 429 30.51 -34.64 8.89
N ASN A 430 29.80 -35.72 8.53
CA ASN A 430 30.17 -36.58 7.42
C ASN A 430 30.20 -35.86 6.07
N LEU A 431 29.30 -34.87 5.86
CA LEU A 431 29.31 -34.02 4.68
C LEU A 431 30.53 -33.09 4.65
N LEU A 432 30.92 -32.55 5.81
CA LEU A 432 32.06 -31.63 5.97
C LEU A 432 33.41 -32.36 5.92
N GLU A 433 33.49 -33.57 6.49
CA GLU A 433 34.72 -34.39 6.51
C GLU A 433 35.10 -34.97 5.14
N ASN A 434 34.09 -35.20 4.26
CA ASN A 434 34.31 -35.78 2.94
C ASN A 434 34.54 -34.74 1.81
N MET A 435 34.64 -33.45 2.14
CA MET A 435 34.85 -32.40 1.12
C MET A 435 36.26 -31.83 1.14
N PRO A 436 37.00 -31.88 0.00
CA PRO A 436 38.39 -31.43 -0.07
C PRO A 436 38.60 -29.92 -0.09
N ARG A 437 37.56 -29.11 0.17
CA ARG A 437 37.59 -27.63 0.21
C ARG A 437 36.69 -27.11 1.30
N ASP A 438 37.07 -26.00 1.95
CA ASP A 438 36.33 -25.21 2.94
C ASP A 438 35.00 -24.61 2.38
N GLU A 439 34.41 -25.19 1.34
CA GLU A 439 33.27 -24.67 0.61
C GLU A 439 32.28 -25.78 0.24
N VAL A 440 31.04 -25.67 0.72
CA VAL A 440 29.93 -26.53 0.33
C VAL A 440 29.03 -25.77 -0.68
N ALA A 441 28.88 -26.32 -1.86
CA ALA A 441 28.07 -25.76 -2.92
C ALA A 441 27.17 -26.84 -3.54
N THR A 442 25.87 -26.63 -3.47
CA THR A 442 24.89 -27.52 -4.12
C THR A 442 23.97 -26.68 -5.02
N LYS A 443 23.90 -27.04 -6.31
CA LYS A 443 22.97 -26.41 -7.25
C LYS A 443 21.66 -27.18 -7.27
N ALA A 444 20.56 -26.56 -6.89
CA ALA A 444 19.21 -27.09 -7.05
C ALA A 444 18.53 -26.45 -8.26
N ASN A 445 18.13 -27.27 -9.21
CA ASN A 445 17.35 -26.79 -10.35
C ASN A 445 15.89 -26.60 -9.93
N ILE A 446 15.27 -25.56 -10.47
CA ILE A 446 13.86 -25.23 -10.28
C ILE A 446 13.18 -25.38 -11.63
N SER A 447 12.09 -26.17 -11.68
CA SER A 447 11.22 -26.28 -12.85
C SER A 447 9.80 -26.60 -12.38
N GLY A 448 8.81 -26.07 -13.07
CA GLY A 448 7.39 -26.33 -12.77
C GLY A 448 6.48 -25.47 -13.61
N ASP A 449 5.23 -25.84 -13.64
CA ASP A 449 4.18 -25.06 -14.28
C ASP A 449 3.39 -24.28 -13.22
N VAL A 450 3.04 -23.04 -13.54
CA VAL A 450 2.26 -22.15 -12.70
C VAL A 450 0.85 -22.10 -13.29
N ASP A 451 -0.04 -22.94 -12.77
CA ASP A 451 -1.41 -23.07 -13.28
C ASP A 451 -2.29 -21.81 -13.18
N ARG A 452 -1.84 -20.79 -12.43
CA ARG A 452 -2.60 -19.54 -12.21
C ARG A 452 -1.66 -18.31 -12.07
N PRO A 453 -1.63 -17.46 -13.11
CA PRO A 453 -0.49 -16.57 -13.35
C PRO A 453 -0.40 -15.26 -12.55
N HIS A 454 -1.27 -14.87 -11.63
CA HIS A 454 -1.28 -13.47 -11.20
C HIS A 454 -0.81 -13.14 -9.78
N THR A 455 -1.10 -13.94 -8.75
CA THR A 455 -0.72 -13.57 -7.38
C THR A 455 -0.02 -14.71 -6.65
N GLU A 456 -0.35 -15.93 -6.98
CA GLU A 456 0.32 -17.12 -6.44
C GLU A 456 1.74 -17.26 -7.01
N THR A 457 2.04 -16.66 -8.17
CA THR A 457 3.34 -16.73 -8.84
C THR A 457 4.47 -16.26 -7.94
N VAL A 458 4.33 -15.13 -7.26
CA VAL A 458 5.37 -14.63 -6.35
C VAL A 458 5.53 -15.53 -5.13
N GLN A 459 4.43 -16.04 -4.58
CA GLN A 459 4.46 -16.97 -3.44
C GLN A 459 5.00 -18.33 -3.85
N ILE A 460 4.64 -18.82 -5.04
CA ILE A 460 5.18 -20.04 -5.62
C ILE A 460 6.68 -19.91 -5.86
N VAL A 461 7.13 -18.80 -6.45
CA VAL A 461 8.56 -18.51 -6.66
C VAL A 461 9.31 -18.45 -5.33
N ILE A 462 8.79 -17.74 -4.33
CA ILE A 462 9.36 -17.70 -2.99
C ILE A 462 9.40 -19.10 -2.37
N GLY A 463 8.32 -19.87 -2.45
CA GLY A 463 8.25 -21.23 -1.95
C GLY A 463 9.23 -22.17 -2.66
N LEU A 464 9.38 -22.06 -3.96
CA LEU A 464 10.33 -22.85 -4.74
C LEU A 464 11.77 -22.48 -4.40
N ILE A 465 12.09 -21.19 -4.25
CA ILE A 465 13.41 -20.72 -3.80
C ILE A 465 13.68 -21.25 -2.39
N GLN A 466 12.73 -21.13 -1.49
CA GLN A 466 12.84 -21.61 -0.12
C GLN A 466 13.05 -23.12 -0.04
N ASN A 467 12.25 -23.89 -0.77
CA ASN A 467 12.41 -25.36 -0.82
C ASN A 467 13.73 -25.77 -1.46
N ALA A 468 14.11 -25.14 -2.57
CA ALA A 468 15.38 -25.41 -3.21
C ALA A 468 16.59 -25.02 -2.34
N PHE A 469 16.48 -23.93 -1.60
CA PHE A 469 17.46 -23.47 -0.63
C PHE A 469 17.65 -24.51 0.49
N PHE A 470 16.57 -24.95 1.13
CA PHE A 470 16.66 -25.95 2.20
C PHE A 470 17.12 -27.32 1.68
N LYS A 471 16.64 -27.74 0.50
CA LYS A 471 17.09 -28.97 -0.17
C LYS A 471 18.60 -28.94 -0.47
N ALA A 472 19.14 -27.77 -0.84
CA ALA A 472 20.53 -27.63 -1.16
C ALA A 472 21.44 -27.50 0.07
N ILE A 473 20.94 -26.97 1.20
CA ILE A 473 21.71 -26.82 2.45
C ILE A 473 21.60 -28.04 3.34
N LEU A 474 20.48 -28.77 3.32
CA LEU A 474 20.17 -29.89 4.19
C LEU A 474 20.02 -31.19 3.37
N PRO A 475 21.11 -31.87 3.03
CA PRO A 475 21.03 -33.18 2.40
C PRO A 475 20.32 -34.16 3.32
N GLY A 476 19.19 -34.73 2.88
CA GLY A 476 18.33 -35.61 3.68
C GLY A 476 16.94 -35.04 4.00
N PHE A 477 16.70 -33.75 3.74
CA PHE A 477 15.39 -33.07 3.93
C PHE A 477 14.25 -33.74 3.13
N GLU A 478 14.58 -34.35 1.98
CA GLU A 478 13.60 -35.09 1.16
C GLU A 478 13.03 -36.34 1.85
N ARG A 479 13.73 -36.94 2.82
CA ARG A 479 13.27 -38.15 3.49
C ARG A 479 12.19 -37.88 4.56
N GLU A 480 12.15 -36.67 5.13
CA GLU A 480 11.17 -36.31 6.17
C GLU A 480 9.86 -35.73 5.64
N PHE A 481 9.84 -35.14 4.44
CA PHE A 481 8.67 -34.46 3.86
C PHE A 481 8.07 -35.13 2.61
N GLY A 482 8.69 -36.19 2.08
CA GLY A 482 8.23 -36.94 0.92
C GLY A 482 7.25 -38.08 1.20
N SER A 483 6.80 -38.25 2.44
CA SER A 483 5.83 -39.28 2.82
C SER A 483 4.69 -38.69 3.62
N LYS A 484 3.81 -37.96 2.94
CA LYS A 484 2.40 -37.86 3.32
C LYS A 484 1.56 -37.44 2.11
#